data_7f1ca3c9e0da84bfc678d021f3d2b4e8
#
_entry.id   7f1ca3c9e0da84bfc678d021f3d2b4e8
#
_cell.length_a   1.000
_cell.length_b   1.000
_cell.length_c   1.000
_cell.angle_alpha   90.00
_cell.angle_beta   90.00
_cell.angle_gamma   90.00
#
_symmetry.space_group_name_H-M   'P 1'
#
loop_
_entity.id
_entity.type
_entity.pdbx_description
1 polymer ?
#
loop_
_entity_poly.entity_id
_entity_poly.type
_entity_poly.pdbx_seq_one_letter_code
_entity_poly.pdbx_strand_id
1 'polypeptide(L)'
;MEENKKQPRILVVDDAPENLMVMESILSKDYSLKLFNDSSKALEDAFANPPDLILLDVMMPKIDGYEICRRLKANPKLSDVPVIFITSKTDIEDEERGFSVGASDFIHKPISAPIVTARVKTHIKIKFMLDYLKFENTHLQENAVHTSSELATLKEFVWGGPFARR
;
A
#
# COMPACT_ATOMS: atom_id res chain seq x y z
N MET A 1 19.65 21.15 -7.54
CA MET A 1 19.18 20.59 -6.25
C MET A 1 18.47 19.28 -6.56
N GLU A 2 19.11 18.17 -6.30
CA GLU A 2 18.43 16.87 -6.35
C GLU A 2 17.43 16.89 -5.19
N GLU A 3 16.14 16.91 -5.53
CA GLU A 3 15.10 16.60 -4.56
C GLU A 3 15.43 15.24 -3.97
N ASN A 4 15.58 15.19 -2.67
CA ASN A 4 15.83 13.99 -1.88
C ASN A 4 14.57 13.09 -1.98
N LYS A 5 14.39 12.49 -3.13
CA LYS A 5 13.24 11.65 -3.45
C LYS A 5 13.36 10.38 -2.62
N LYS A 6 12.68 10.35 -1.50
CA LYS A 6 12.66 9.19 -0.60
C LYS A 6 12.29 7.95 -1.42
N GLN A 7 13.18 6.97 -1.46
CA GLN A 7 12.92 5.72 -2.17
C GLN A 7 11.69 5.03 -1.58
N PRO A 8 10.79 4.48 -2.44
CA PRO A 8 9.66 3.72 -1.95
C PRO A 8 10.13 2.55 -1.08
N ARG A 9 9.40 2.31 0.00
CA ARG A 9 9.72 1.25 0.95
C ARG A 9 8.98 -0.03 0.59
N ILE A 10 9.72 -1.12 0.42
CA ILE A 10 9.17 -2.44 0.12
C ILE A 10 9.51 -3.40 1.26
N LEU A 11 8.49 -4.07 1.76
CA LEU A 11 8.61 -5.17 2.69
C LEU A 11 8.64 -6.49 1.92
N VAL A 12 9.65 -7.32 2.15
CA VAL A 12 9.77 -8.65 1.54
C VAL A 12 9.74 -9.70 2.64
N VAL A 13 8.85 -10.67 2.52
CA VAL A 13 8.65 -11.73 3.50
C VAL A 13 8.71 -13.08 2.82
N ASP A 14 9.74 -13.86 3.11
CA ASP A 14 9.96 -15.21 2.58
C ASP A 14 10.82 -15.98 3.60
N ASP A 15 10.42 -17.20 3.96
CA ASP A 15 11.15 -18.00 4.94
C ASP A 15 12.49 -18.57 4.41
N ALA A 16 12.68 -18.57 3.09
CA ALA A 16 13.93 -18.97 2.44
C ALA A 16 14.89 -17.78 2.27
N PRO A 17 16.04 -17.76 2.99
CA PRO A 17 17.02 -16.68 2.88
C PRO A 17 17.52 -16.43 1.46
N GLU A 18 17.61 -17.48 0.65
CA GLU A 18 18.05 -17.41 -0.76
C GLU A 18 17.10 -16.53 -1.59
N ASN A 19 15.79 -16.65 -1.37
CA ASN A 19 14.80 -15.84 -2.05
C ASN A 19 14.90 -14.35 -1.64
N LEU A 20 15.14 -14.09 -0.35
CA LEU A 20 15.38 -12.74 0.14
C LEU A 20 16.61 -12.10 -0.50
N MET A 21 17.72 -12.84 -0.64
CA MET A 21 18.93 -12.38 -1.31
C MET A 21 18.68 -12.07 -2.79
N VAL A 22 17.92 -12.91 -3.48
CA VAL A 22 17.55 -12.67 -4.88
C VAL A 22 16.71 -11.40 -5.01
N MET A 23 15.71 -11.19 -4.16
CA MET A 23 14.89 -9.99 -4.17
C MET A 23 15.70 -8.74 -3.85
N GLU A 24 16.61 -8.82 -2.89
CA GLU A 24 17.54 -7.72 -2.58
C GLU A 24 18.39 -7.34 -3.79
N SER A 25 18.96 -8.32 -4.47
CA SER A 25 19.77 -8.07 -5.66
C SER A 25 19.00 -7.42 -6.81
N ILE A 26 17.71 -7.72 -6.95
CA ILE A 26 16.85 -7.16 -8.00
C ILE A 26 16.38 -5.74 -7.66
N LEU A 27 16.04 -5.47 -6.41
CA LEU A 27 15.25 -4.30 -6.04
C LEU A 27 16.00 -3.23 -5.25
N SER A 28 17.13 -3.55 -4.61
CA SER A 28 17.82 -2.63 -3.68
C SER A 28 18.36 -1.35 -4.33
N LYS A 29 18.53 -1.34 -5.63
CA LYS A 29 19.01 -0.15 -6.35
C LYS A 29 17.96 0.96 -6.38
N ASP A 30 16.70 0.60 -6.54
CA ASP A 30 15.61 1.55 -6.78
C ASP A 30 14.69 1.74 -5.57
N TYR A 31 14.74 0.82 -4.59
CA TYR A 31 13.83 0.75 -3.46
C TYR A 31 14.55 0.57 -2.12
N SER A 32 13.94 1.10 -1.06
CA SER A 32 14.36 0.84 0.32
C SER A 32 13.70 -0.46 0.79
N LEU A 33 14.51 -1.50 1.00
CA LEU A 33 14.02 -2.83 1.34
C LEU A 33 14.07 -3.12 2.83
N LYS A 34 13.04 -3.83 3.32
CA LYS A 34 13.03 -4.55 4.59
C LYS A 34 12.74 -6.02 4.31
N LEU A 35 13.64 -6.89 4.74
CA LEU A 35 13.62 -8.32 4.46
C LEU A 35 13.33 -9.07 5.76
N PHE A 36 12.34 -9.94 5.77
CA PHE A 36 11.97 -10.77 6.91
C PHE A 36 11.82 -12.23 6.51
N ASN A 37 12.42 -13.10 7.30
CA ASN A 37 12.22 -14.55 7.22
C ASN A 37 11.24 -15.07 8.29
N ASP A 38 10.65 -14.17 9.08
CA ASP A 38 9.67 -14.47 10.12
C ASP A 38 8.43 -13.59 9.91
N SER A 39 7.29 -14.26 9.77
CA SER A 39 6.01 -13.63 9.48
C SER A 39 5.50 -12.71 10.61
N SER A 40 5.78 -13.06 11.88
CA SER A 40 5.34 -12.25 13.03
C SER A 40 6.11 -10.93 13.09
N LYS A 41 7.41 -10.99 12.90
CA LYS A 41 8.27 -9.78 12.85
C LYS A 41 7.93 -8.88 11.67
N ALA A 42 7.61 -9.49 10.52
CA ALA A 42 7.17 -8.75 9.35
C ALA A 42 5.85 -7.98 9.60
N LEU A 43 4.89 -8.60 10.26
CA LEU A 43 3.63 -7.95 10.65
C LEU A 43 3.86 -6.79 11.63
N GLU A 44 4.67 -7.01 12.67
CA GLU A 44 5.00 -5.96 13.64
C GLU A 44 5.64 -4.75 12.96
N ASP A 45 6.60 -4.98 12.07
CA ASP A 45 7.26 -3.90 11.32
C ASP A 45 6.30 -3.18 10.37
N ALA A 46 5.44 -3.91 9.67
CA ALA A 46 4.45 -3.33 8.76
C ALA A 46 3.44 -2.44 9.50
N PHE A 47 3.00 -2.83 10.69
CA PHE A 47 2.10 -2.04 11.52
C PHE A 47 2.77 -0.79 12.09
N ALA A 48 4.03 -0.90 12.51
CA ALA A 48 4.80 0.22 13.05
C ALA A 48 5.23 1.23 11.96
N ASN A 49 5.61 0.70 10.79
CA ASN A 49 6.16 1.46 9.67
C ASN A 49 5.54 1.01 8.35
N PRO A 50 4.36 1.49 7.97
CA PRO A 50 3.68 1.06 6.76
C PRO A 50 4.57 1.16 5.51
N PRO A 51 4.74 0.05 4.76
CA PRO A 51 5.47 0.07 3.49
C PRO A 51 4.59 0.59 2.34
N ASP A 52 5.22 0.85 1.20
CA ASP A 52 4.54 1.23 -0.04
C ASP A 52 4.09 0.02 -0.86
N LEU A 53 4.73 -1.14 -0.64
CA LEU A 53 4.42 -2.41 -1.26
C LEU A 53 4.92 -3.57 -0.41
N ILE A 54 4.24 -4.70 -0.47
CA ILE A 54 4.62 -5.94 0.22
C ILE A 54 4.75 -7.07 -0.79
N LEU A 55 5.91 -7.73 -0.78
CA LEU A 55 6.18 -8.99 -1.47
C LEU A 55 6.11 -10.11 -0.43
N LEU A 56 5.24 -11.08 -0.62
CA LEU A 56 4.88 -12.04 0.42
C LEU A 56 4.84 -13.46 -0.12
N ASP A 57 5.68 -14.34 0.42
CA ASP A 57 5.59 -15.76 0.14
C ASP A 57 4.30 -16.34 0.73
N VAL A 58 3.65 -17.20 -0.04
CA VAL A 58 2.42 -17.90 0.40
C VAL A 58 2.76 -19.01 1.37
N MET A 59 3.78 -19.80 1.06
CA MET A 59 4.14 -21.01 1.81
C MET A 59 5.18 -20.72 2.88
N MET A 60 4.72 -20.38 4.08
CA MET A 60 5.60 -20.16 5.22
C MET A 60 5.14 -20.96 6.44
N PRO A 61 6.07 -21.37 7.34
CA PRO A 61 5.72 -22.01 8.59
C PRO A 61 5.01 -21.04 9.53
N LYS A 62 4.27 -21.57 10.50
CA LYS A 62 3.49 -20.85 11.54
C LYS A 62 2.26 -20.13 10.98
N ILE A 63 2.47 -19.06 10.21
CA ILE A 63 1.40 -18.25 9.62
C ILE A 63 1.65 -18.18 8.11
N ASP A 64 0.72 -18.68 7.31
CA ASP A 64 0.82 -18.62 5.85
C ASP A 64 0.60 -17.21 5.30
N GLY A 65 1.02 -16.99 4.05
CA GLY A 65 0.91 -15.68 3.40
C GLY A 65 -0.53 -15.19 3.28
N TYR A 66 -1.50 -16.07 3.13
CA TYR A 66 -2.91 -15.67 3.06
C TYR A 66 -3.41 -15.04 4.36
N GLU A 67 -3.05 -15.64 5.50
CA GLU A 67 -3.40 -15.11 6.83
C GLU A 67 -2.71 -13.77 7.10
N ILE A 68 -1.43 -13.66 6.72
CA ILE A 68 -0.69 -12.39 6.83
C ILE A 68 -1.39 -11.31 6.01
N CYS A 69 -1.71 -11.60 4.75
CA CYS A 69 -2.41 -10.65 3.87
C CYS A 69 -3.73 -10.21 4.46
N ARG A 70 -4.54 -11.13 5.00
CA ARG A 70 -5.81 -10.81 5.65
C ARG A 70 -5.62 -9.86 6.84
N ARG A 71 -4.63 -10.11 7.70
CA ARG A 71 -4.31 -9.24 8.85
C ARG A 71 -3.85 -7.85 8.41
N LEU A 72 -3.02 -7.78 7.39
CA LEU A 72 -2.57 -6.50 6.81
C LEU A 72 -3.75 -5.70 6.26
N LYS A 73 -4.62 -6.35 5.49
CA LYS A 73 -5.80 -5.70 4.87
C LYS A 73 -6.87 -5.29 5.87
N ALA A 74 -6.94 -5.94 7.03
CA ALA A 74 -7.83 -5.54 8.12
C ALA A 74 -7.39 -4.25 8.84
N ASN A 75 -6.14 -3.83 8.68
CA ASN A 75 -5.64 -2.60 9.26
C ASN A 75 -5.88 -1.43 8.30
N PRO A 76 -6.61 -0.36 8.73
CA PRO A 76 -6.93 0.78 7.86
C PRO A 76 -5.70 1.49 7.28
N LYS A 77 -4.56 1.48 7.97
CA LYS A 77 -3.31 2.09 7.49
C LYS A 77 -2.62 1.27 6.39
N LEU A 78 -2.97 0.00 6.26
CA LEU A 78 -2.34 -0.95 5.34
C LEU A 78 -3.31 -1.49 4.28
N SER A 79 -4.59 -1.19 4.39
CA SER A 79 -5.62 -1.69 3.46
C SER A 79 -5.35 -1.36 2.00
N ASP A 80 -4.74 -0.21 1.74
CA ASP A 80 -4.41 0.27 0.39
C ASP A 80 -2.98 -0.09 -0.06
N VAL A 81 -2.18 -0.69 0.82
CA VAL A 81 -0.83 -1.14 0.44
C VAL A 81 -0.94 -2.37 -0.44
N PRO A 82 -0.41 -2.35 -1.68
CA PRO A 82 -0.46 -3.52 -2.55
C PRO A 82 0.35 -4.67 -1.97
N VAL A 83 -0.25 -5.86 -2.00
CA VAL A 83 0.40 -7.13 -1.64
C VAL A 83 0.53 -7.98 -2.90
N ILE A 84 1.75 -8.34 -3.25
CA ILE A 84 2.07 -9.25 -4.34
C ILE A 84 2.53 -10.56 -3.74
N PHE A 85 1.82 -11.63 -4.00
CA PHE A 85 2.24 -12.96 -3.57
C PHE A 85 3.36 -13.50 -4.45
N ILE A 86 4.32 -14.14 -3.80
CA ILE A 86 5.38 -14.91 -4.47
C ILE A 86 5.12 -16.37 -4.16
N THR A 87 4.88 -17.20 -5.17
CA THR A 87 4.42 -18.57 -4.92
C THR A 87 4.89 -19.55 -5.98
N SER A 88 5.13 -20.79 -5.57
CA SER A 88 5.29 -21.93 -6.48
C SER A 88 3.96 -22.56 -6.88
N LYS A 89 2.86 -22.15 -6.27
CA LYS A 89 1.51 -22.63 -6.59
C LYS A 89 1.01 -21.98 -7.86
N THR A 90 0.51 -22.77 -8.77
CA THR A 90 0.01 -22.37 -10.09
C THR A 90 -1.46 -22.68 -10.30
N ASP A 91 -2.12 -23.25 -9.28
CA ASP A 91 -3.52 -23.63 -9.38
C ASP A 91 -4.45 -22.42 -9.30
N ILE A 92 -5.47 -22.41 -10.12
CA ILE A 92 -6.46 -21.32 -10.19
C ILE A 92 -7.13 -21.08 -8.85
N GLU A 93 -7.44 -22.16 -8.10
CA GLU A 93 -8.05 -22.05 -6.76
C GLU A 93 -7.17 -21.30 -5.76
N ASP A 94 -5.85 -21.48 -5.83
CA ASP A 94 -4.89 -20.75 -4.98
C ASP A 94 -4.81 -19.28 -5.35
N GLU A 95 -4.89 -18.93 -6.63
CA GLU A 95 -4.94 -17.54 -7.09
C GLU A 95 -6.25 -16.86 -6.68
N GLU A 96 -7.39 -17.52 -6.86
CA GLU A 96 -8.70 -17.02 -6.41
C GLU A 96 -8.71 -16.77 -4.90
N ARG A 97 -8.15 -17.69 -4.12
CA ARG A 97 -8.00 -17.52 -2.68
C ARG A 97 -7.15 -16.31 -2.33
N GLY A 98 -6.04 -16.09 -3.04
CA GLY A 98 -5.16 -14.95 -2.83
C GLY A 98 -5.84 -13.63 -3.13
N PHE A 99 -6.55 -13.53 -4.24
CA PHE A 99 -7.31 -12.32 -4.55
C PHE A 99 -8.44 -12.08 -3.54
N SER A 100 -9.10 -13.12 -3.06
CA SER A 100 -10.18 -13.01 -2.06
C SER A 100 -9.70 -12.46 -0.72
N VAL A 101 -8.45 -12.66 -0.33
CA VAL A 101 -7.85 -12.06 0.88
C VAL A 101 -7.24 -10.68 0.65
N GLY A 102 -7.30 -10.16 -0.57
CA GLY A 102 -6.90 -8.80 -0.91
C GLY A 102 -5.54 -8.65 -1.59
N ALA A 103 -4.97 -9.73 -2.13
CA ALA A 103 -3.77 -9.61 -2.96
C ALA A 103 -4.02 -8.78 -4.23
N SER A 104 -3.03 -8.03 -4.63
CA SER A 104 -3.08 -7.20 -5.83
C SER A 104 -2.55 -7.94 -7.06
N ASP A 105 -1.62 -8.88 -6.87
CA ASP A 105 -0.96 -9.61 -7.95
C ASP A 105 -0.21 -10.84 -7.44
N PHE A 106 0.36 -11.62 -8.37
CA PHE A 106 1.18 -12.79 -8.12
C PHE A 106 2.48 -12.77 -8.91
N ILE A 107 3.52 -13.35 -8.33
CA ILE A 107 4.79 -13.67 -9.01
C ILE A 107 5.05 -15.16 -8.79
N HIS A 108 5.13 -15.92 -9.86
CA HIS A 108 5.41 -17.34 -9.77
C HIS A 108 6.91 -17.61 -9.65
N LYS A 109 7.25 -18.59 -8.80
CA LYS A 109 8.61 -19.14 -8.72
C LYS A 109 8.86 -20.09 -9.90
N PRO A 110 10.05 -20.15 -10.51
CA PRO A 110 11.28 -19.44 -10.10
C PRO A 110 11.23 -17.93 -10.36
N ILE A 111 11.87 -17.16 -9.48
CA ILE A 111 11.87 -15.69 -9.52
C ILE A 111 12.58 -15.19 -10.79
N SER A 112 11.84 -14.40 -11.57
CA SER A 112 12.36 -13.75 -12.78
C SER A 112 12.54 -12.24 -12.52
N ALA A 113 13.78 -11.75 -12.61
CA ALA A 113 14.09 -10.34 -12.35
C ALA A 113 13.27 -9.36 -13.22
N PRO A 114 13.09 -9.58 -14.55
CA PRO A 114 12.25 -8.70 -15.35
C PRO A 114 10.78 -8.66 -14.91
N ILE A 115 10.22 -9.80 -14.49
CA ILE A 115 8.83 -9.90 -14.02
C ILE A 115 8.68 -9.18 -12.68
N VAL A 116 9.56 -9.44 -11.72
CA VAL A 116 9.56 -8.76 -10.41
C VAL A 116 9.64 -7.25 -10.59
N THR A 117 10.61 -6.80 -11.37
CA THR A 117 10.82 -5.36 -11.63
C THR A 117 9.59 -4.71 -12.25
N ALA A 118 8.99 -5.34 -13.27
CA ALA A 118 7.82 -4.80 -13.95
C ALA A 118 6.60 -4.72 -13.03
N ARG A 119 6.28 -5.77 -12.28
CA ARG A 119 5.13 -5.81 -11.37
C ARG A 119 5.29 -4.85 -10.21
N VAL A 120 6.45 -4.82 -9.57
CA VAL A 120 6.74 -3.89 -8.47
C VAL A 120 6.60 -2.45 -8.95
N LYS A 121 7.21 -2.10 -10.07
CA LYS A 121 7.11 -0.74 -10.65
C LYS A 121 5.67 -0.34 -10.92
N THR A 122 4.87 -1.24 -11.49
CA THR A 122 3.46 -0.98 -11.80
C THR A 122 2.65 -0.72 -10.53
N HIS A 123 2.76 -1.57 -9.52
CA HIS A 123 1.98 -1.44 -8.29
C HIS A 123 2.43 -0.27 -7.42
N ILE A 124 3.71 0.06 -7.37
CA ILE A 124 4.21 1.27 -6.72
C ILE A 124 3.63 2.53 -7.40
N LYS A 125 3.62 2.55 -8.72
CA LYS A 125 3.03 3.67 -9.47
C LYS A 125 1.53 3.83 -9.16
N ILE A 126 0.77 2.74 -9.18
CA ILE A 126 -0.66 2.75 -8.85
C ILE A 126 -0.87 3.24 -7.41
N LYS A 127 -0.09 2.75 -6.45
CA LYS A 127 -0.17 3.17 -5.04
C LYS A 127 0.01 4.67 -4.90
N PHE A 128 1.04 5.25 -5.51
CA PHE A 128 1.29 6.69 -5.44
C PHE A 128 0.22 7.53 -6.14
N MET A 129 -0.33 7.04 -7.26
CA MET A 129 -1.45 7.71 -7.92
C MET A 129 -2.70 7.73 -7.03
N LEU A 130 -3.01 6.63 -6.35
CA LEU A 130 -4.13 6.55 -5.41
C LEU A 130 -3.92 7.46 -4.20
N ASP A 131 -2.72 7.50 -3.64
CA ASP A 131 -2.39 8.38 -2.51
C ASP A 131 -2.52 9.85 -2.91
N TYR A 132 -2.04 10.21 -4.10
CA TYR A 132 -2.20 11.57 -4.64
C TYR A 132 -3.67 11.95 -4.82
N LEU A 133 -4.48 11.07 -5.41
CA LEU A 133 -5.91 11.33 -5.60
C LEU A 133 -6.67 11.47 -4.27
N LYS A 134 -6.30 10.70 -3.27
CA LYS A 134 -6.88 10.84 -1.91
C LYS A 134 -6.51 12.17 -1.28
N PHE A 135 -5.25 12.56 -1.39
CA PHE A 135 -4.78 13.86 -0.90
C PHE A 135 -5.53 15.02 -1.56
N GLU A 136 -5.65 15.03 -2.89
CA GLU A 136 -6.38 16.04 -3.64
C GLU A 136 -7.87 16.08 -3.24
N ASN A 137 -8.50 14.92 -3.11
CA ASN A 137 -9.91 14.84 -2.71
C ASN A 137 -10.15 15.41 -1.31
N THR A 138 -9.29 15.08 -0.35
CA THR A 138 -9.36 15.63 1.01
C THR A 138 -9.22 17.15 0.99
N HIS A 139 -8.25 17.67 0.23
CA HIS A 139 -7.99 19.10 0.12
C HIS A 139 -9.16 19.85 -0.53
N LEU A 140 -9.78 19.28 -1.56
CA LEU A 140 -10.99 19.84 -2.19
C LEU A 140 -12.19 19.85 -1.25
N GLN A 141 -12.35 18.81 -0.44
CA GLN A 141 -13.42 18.73 0.55
C GLN A 141 -13.25 19.79 1.66
N GLU A 142 -12.05 19.95 2.17
CA GLU A 142 -11.71 20.98 3.17
C GLU A 142 -11.99 22.39 2.62
N ASN A 143 -11.58 22.67 1.39
CA ASN A 143 -11.85 23.95 0.73
C ASN A 143 -13.35 24.18 0.51
N ALA A 144 -14.10 23.15 0.11
CA ALA A 144 -15.55 23.26 -0.06
C ALA A 144 -16.28 23.55 1.25
N VAL A 145 -15.88 22.91 2.36
CA VAL A 145 -16.41 23.17 3.70
C VAL A 145 -16.09 24.60 4.14
N HIS A 146 -14.85 25.07 3.93
CA HIS A 146 -14.46 26.44 4.26
C HIS A 146 -15.29 27.46 3.48
N THR A 147 -15.41 27.31 2.16
CA THR A 147 -16.20 28.18 1.30
C THR A 147 -17.69 28.20 1.71
N SER A 148 -18.25 27.04 2.05
CA SER A 148 -19.64 26.96 2.52
C SER A 148 -19.84 27.68 3.85
N SER A 149 -18.87 27.58 4.77
CA SER A 149 -18.90 28.29 6.05
C SER A 149 -18.81 29.80 5.86
N GLU A 150 -17.93 30.27 4.98
CA GLU A 150 -17.82 31.69 4.63
C GLU A 150 -19.10 32.23 4.00
N LEU A 151 -19.71 31.48 3.07
CA LEU A 151 -20.99 31.84 2.47
C LEU A 151 -22.11 31.89 3.49
N ALA A 152 -22.18 30.99 4.47
CA ALA A 152 -23.15 31.01 5.55
C ALA A 152 -22.97 32.26 6.42
N THR A 153 -21.75 32.60 6.78
CA THR A 153 -21.40 33.80 7.55
C THR A 153 -21.78 35.09 6.79
N LEU A 154 -21.49 35.15 5.50
CA LEU A 154 -21.90 36.28 4.65
C LEU A 154 -23.40 36.41 4.52
N LYS A 155 -24.14 35.30 4.39
CA LYS A 155 -25.61 35.29 4.37
C LYS A 155 -26.18 35.83 5.66
N GLU A 156 -25.68 35.43 6.81
CA GLU A 156 -26.10 35.95 8.11
C GLU A 156 -25.83 37.46 8.23
N PHE A 157 -24.67 37.91 7.76
CA PHE A 157 -24.29 39.31 7.78
C PHE A 157 -25.20 40.16 6.85
N VAL A 158 -25.48 39.65 5.65
CA VAL A 158 -26.29 40.39 4.65
C VAL A 158 -27.78 40.35 4.98
N TRP A 159 -28.33 39.23 5.44
CA TRP A 159 -29.77 39.01 5.64
C TRP A 159 -30.20 39.00 7.11
N GLY A 160 -29.28 38.88 8.06
CA GLY A 160 -29.52 38.84 9.52
C GLY A 160 -29.26 40.17 10.23
N GLY A 161 -28.86 41.21 9.52
CA GLY A 161 -28.59 42.52 10.09
C GLY A 161 -29.88 43.25 10.61
N PRO A 162 -29.74 44.31 11.41
CA PRO A 162 -30.87 45.00 12.07
C PRO A 162 -31.88 45.58 11.10
N PHE A 163 -31.67 45.49 9.80
CA PHE A 163 -32.62 45.94 8.77
C PHE A 163 -33.56 44.85 8.25
N ALA A 164 -33.43 43.60 8.69
CA ALA A 164 -34.29 42.49 8.25
C ALA A 164 -35.64 42.44 8.98
N ARG A 165 -35.93 43.37 9.88
CA ARG A 165 -37.24 43.52 10.56
C ARG A 165 -37.86 44.86 10.21
N ARG A 166 -38.43 44.93 9.04
CA ARG A 166 -39.54 45.84 8.73
C ARG A 166 -40.56 45.17 7.85
#